data_02a397a52734364bdfdade3bfce13718
#
_entry.id   02a397a52734364bdfdade3bfce13718
#
_cell.length_a   1.000
_cell.length_b   1.000
_cell.length_c   1.000
_cell.angle_alpha   90.00
_cell.angle_beta   90.00
_cell.angle_gamma   90.00
#
_symmetry.space_group_name_H-M   'P 1'
#
loop_
_entity.id
_entity.type
_entity.pdbx_description
1 polymer ?
#
loop_
_entity_poly.entity_id
_entity_poly.type
_entity_poly.pdbx_seq_one_letter_code
_entity_poly.pdbx_strand_id
1 'polypeptide(L)' 'MVNASQIKEHMEIKGSDGSHVGTVDRVEGNRIKLTKSDPAAGGQHHYLDLGIVDEIKGDAVCLSKTANEAKQMFQ' A
#
# COMPACT_ATOMS: atom_id res chain seq x y z
N MET A 1 6.57 -12.78 -6.55
CA MET A 1 6.02 -12.19 -5.32
C MET A 1 7.06 -11.34 -4.62
N VAL A 2 6.65 -10.19 -4.13
CA VAL A 2 7.57 -9.26 -3.47
C VAL A 2 7.85 -9.73 -2.04
N ASN A 3 9.09 -9.57 -1.61
CA ASN A 3 9.48 -9.86 -0.24
C ASN A 3 9.03 -8.70 0.65
N ALA A 4 8.33 -9.01 1.74
CA ALA A 4 7.86 -8.00 2.69
C ALA A 4 8.99 -7.13 3.24
N SER A 5 10.21 -7.64 3.32
CA SER A 5 11.36 -6.88 3.81
C SER A 5 11.75 -5.72 2.89
N GLN A 6 11.26 -5.71 1.66
CA GLN A 6 11.50 -4.62 0.71
C GLN A 6 10.54 -3.45 0.92
N ILE A 7 9.47 -3.67 1.69
CA ILE A 7 8.48 -2.63 1.98
C ILE A 7 8.89 -1.94 3.28
N LYS A 8 9.15 -0.65 3.18
CA LYS A 8 9.64 0.13 4.32
C LYS A 8 8.67 1.23 4.69
N GLU A 9 8.81 1.74 5.92
CA GLU A 9 8.01 2.85 6.40
C GLU A 9 8.10 4.03 5.45
N HIS A 10 7.00 4.74 5.30
CA HIS A 10 6.88 5.98 4.52
C HIS A 10 6.96 5.80 3.01
N MET A 11 7.03 4.57 2.50
CA MET A 11 6.97 4.36 1.06
C MET A 11 5.57 4.69 0.56
N GLU A 12 5.50 5.26 -0.63
CA GLU A 12 4.23 5.52 -1.29
C GLU A 12 3.67 4.23 -1.85
N ILE A 13 2.34 4.05 -1.75
CA ILE A 13 1.65 2.92 -2.39
C ILE A 13 0.88 3.47 -3.57
N LYS A 14 1.11 2.87 -4.74
CA LYS A 14 0.44 3.25 -5.99
C LYS A 14 -0.34 2.07 -6.54
N GLY A 15 -1.48 2.37 -7.16
CA GLY A 15 -2.21 1.36 -7.91
C GLY A 15 -1.51 1.02 -9.21
N SER A 16 -2.04 0.02 -9.91
CA SER A 16 -1.49 -0.39 -11.21
C SER A 16 -1.59 0.71 -12.26
N ASP A 17 -2.48 1.67 -12.05
CA ASP A 17 -2.66 2.83 -12.93
C ASP A 17 -1.75 4.00 -12.55
N GLY A 18 -0.89 3.83 -11.55
CA GLY A 18 0.02 4.88 -11.10
C GLY A 18 -0.58 5.89 -10.13
N SER A 19 -1.85 5.74 -9.78
CA SER A 19 -2.52 6.67 -8.85
C SER A 19 -2.16 6.35 -7.41
N HIS A 20 -2.10 7.38 -6.58
CA HIS A 20 -1.76 7.25 -5.16
C HIS A 20 -2.85 6.49 -4.40
N VAL A 21 -2.42 5.51 -3.61
CA VAL A 21 -3.32 4.72 -2.75
C VAL A 21 -3.14 5.11 -1.29
N GLY A 22 -1.91 5.22 -0.84
CA GLY A 22 -1.61 5.54 0.55
C GLY A 22 -0.13 5.53 0.82
N THR A 23 0.22 5.53 2.10
CA THR A 23 1.62 5.52 2.55
C THR A 23 1.78 4.41 3.57
N VAL A 24 2.89 3.68 3.46
CA VAL A 24 3.18 2.57 4.36
C VAL A 24 3.49 3.08 5.76
N ASP A 25 2.80 2.56 6.77
CA ASP A 25 3.19 2.73 8.17
C ASP A 25 4.17 1.62 8.54
N ARG A 26 3.74 0.37 8.35
CA ARG A 26 4.61 -0.80 8.53
C ARG A 26 3.93 -2.04 7.96
N VAL A 27 4.67 -3.14 7.88
CA VAL A 27 4.12 -4.43 7.48
C VAL A 27 3.84 -5.23 8.75
N GLU A 28 2.63 -5.80 8.83
CA GLU A 28 2.23 -6.66 9.95
C GLU A 28 1.75 -8.00 9.39
N GLY A 29 2.56 -9.03 9.54
CA GLY A 29 2.22 -10.36 9.01
C GLY A 29 2.02 -10.32 7.50
N ASN A 30 0.81 -10.64 7.05
CA ASN A 30 0.47 -10.68 5.63
C ASN A 30 -0.17 -9.38 5.14
N ARG A 31 -0.11 -8.31 5.92
CA ARG A 31 -0.78 -7.06 5.59
C ARG A 31 0.15 -5.88 5.71
N ILE A 32 -0.13 -4.87 4.90
CA ILE A 32 0.54 -3.58 5.00
C ILE A 32 -0.39 -2.64 5.75
N LYS A 33 0.10 -2.08 6.85
CA LYS A 33 -0.63 -1.04 7.58
C LYS A 33 -0.31 0.31 6.96
N LEU A 34 -1.35 1.06 6.61
CA LEU A 34 -1.21 2.38 6.00
C LEU A 34 -1.30 3.46 7.07
N THR A 35 -0.58 4.56 6.89
CA THR A 35 -0.59 5.65 7.87
C THR A 35 -1.93 6.38 7.82
N LYS A 36 -2.37 6.87 8.97
CA LYS A 36 -3.58 7.69 9.04
C LYS A 36 -3.31 9.15 8.66
N SER A 37 -2.04 9.55 8.58
CA SER A 37 -1.66 10.92 8.24
C SER A 37 -1.74 11.20 6.75
N ASP A 38 -1.86 10.17 5.92
CA ASP A 38 -2.03 10.35 4.49
C ASP A 38 -3.44 10.88 4.20
N PRO A 39 -3.59 11.94 3.38
CA PRO A 39 -4.92 12.45 3.05
C PRO A 39 -5.85 11.38 2.48
N ALA A 40 -5.31 10.39 1.75
CA ALA A 40 -6.11 9.32 1.19
C ALA A 40 -6.65 8.36 2.25
N ALA A 41 -6.11 8.38 3.46
CA ALA A 41 -6.53 7.48 4.53
C ALA A 41 -7.78 7.95 5.26
N GLY A 42 -8.19 9.18 5.08
CA GLY A 42 -9.38 9.73 5.75
C GLY A 42 -9.26 9.79 7.27
N GLY A 43 -8.04 9.89 7.79
CA GLY A 43 -7.79 9.98 9.22
C GLY A 43 -7.79 8.66 9.97
N GLN A 44 -7.79 7.55 9.24
CA GLN A 44 -7.80 6.21 9.83
C GLN A 44 -6.68 5.35 9.27
N HIS A 45 -6.21 4.39 10.08
CA HIS A 45 -5.32 3.36 9.57
C HIS A 45 -6.14 2.38 8.74
N HIS A 46 -5.56 1.97 7.62
CA HIS A 46 -6.14 0.93 6.78
C HIS A 46 -5.10 -0.15 6.56
N TYR A 47 -5.55 -1.31 6.13
CA TYR A 47 -4.67 -2.44 5.85
C TYR A 47 -4.92 -2.94 4.45
N LEU A 48 -3.85 -3.37 3.78
CA LEU A 48 -3.93 -4.02 2.48
C LEU A 48 -3.19 -5.36 2.55
N ASP A 49 -3.76 -6.35 1.88
CA ASP A 49 -3.14 -7.67 1.79
C ASP A 49 -1.85 -7.59 0.96
N LEU A 50 -0.78 -8.21 1.46
CA LEU A 50 0.47 -8.29 0.70
C LEU A 50 0.30 -8.99 -0.65
N GLY A 51 -0.70 -9.84 -0.78
CA GLY A 51 -0.96 -10.57 -2.02
C GLY A 51 -1.28 -9.70 -3.22
N ILE A 52 -1.66 -8.43 -3.01
CA ILE A 52 -1.94 -7.53 -4.13
C ILE A 52 -0.73 -6.67 -4.51
N VAL A 53 0.40 -6.86 -3.87
CA VAL A 53 1.63 -6.14 -4.24
C VAL A 53 2.25 -6.83 -5.45
N ASP A 54 2.44 -6.06 -6.52
CA ASP A 54 3.03 -6.57 -7.75
C ASP A 54 4.55 -6.43 -7.73
N GLU A 55 5.05 -5.22 -7.48
CA GLU A 55 6.48 -4.97 -7.45
C GLU A 55 6.83 -3.73 -6.64
N ILE A 56 8.12 -3.56 -6.38
CA ILE A 56 8.65 -2.35 -5.76
C ILE A 56 9.44 -1.61 -6.83
N LYS A 57 9.11 -0.34 -7.05
CA LYS A 57 9.82 0.53 -7.99
C LYS A 57 10.37 1.73 -7.25
N GLY A 58 11.69 1.77 -7.08
CA GLY A 58 12.31 2.85 -6.32
C GLY A 58 11.75 2.89 -4.90
N ASP A 59 11.11 3.99 -4.54
CA ASP A 59 10.54 4.17 -3.20
C ASP A 59 9.03 3.93 -3.19
N ALA A 60 8.49 3.26 -4.20
CA ALA A 60 7.04 3.06 -4.30
C ALA A 60 6.68 1.58 -4.33
N VAL A 61 5.59 1.25 -3.64
CA VAL A 61 4.96 -0.07 -3.68
C VAL A 61 3.91 -0.03 -4.79
N CYS A 62 4.06 -0.88 -5.80
CA CYS A 62 3.14 -0.93 -6.92
C CYS A 62 2.21 -2.13 -6.77
N LEU A 63 0.91 -1.87 -6.80
CA LEU A 63 -0.10 -2.90 -6.62
C LEU A 63 -0.53 -3.48 -7.96
N SER A 64 -1.09 -4.68 -7.93
CA SER A 64 -1.67 -5.31 -9.12
C SER A 64 -3.08 -4.82 -9.43
N LYS A 65 -3.67 -4.03 -8.53
CA LYS A 65 -5.00 -3.45 -8.68
C LYS A 65 -4.89 -1.94 -8.88
N THR A 66 -5.91 -1.36 -9.53
CA THR A 66 -5.95 0.10 -9.64
C THR A 66 -6.12 0.73 -8.27
N ALA A 67 -5.82 2.03 -8.16
CA ALA A 67 -5.98 2.73 -6.88
C ALA A 67 -7.42 2.64 -6.38
N ASN A 68 -8.39 2.79 -7.27
CA ASN A 68 -9.80 2.72 -6.89
C ASN A 68 -10.16 1.33 -6.36
N GLU A 69 -9.70 0.29 -7.03
CA GLU A 69 -9.93 -1.09 -6.58
C GLU A 69 -9.26 -1.35 -5.24
N ALA A 70 -8.02 -0.89 -5.09
CA ALA A 70 -7.27 -1.10 -3.85
C ALA A 70 -7.96 -0.43 -2.66
N LYS A 71 -8.49 0.78 -2.85
CA LYS A 71 -9.21 1.49 -1.79
C LYS A 71 -10.47 0.76 -1.35
N GLN A 72 -11.08 0.02 -2.25
CA GLN A 72 -12.25 -0.79 -1.92
C GLN A 72 -11.86 -2.06 -1.14
N MET A 73 -10.58 -2.40 -1.15
CA MET A 73 -10.05 -3.56 -0.43
C MET A 73 -9.47 -3.21 0.94
N PHE A 74 -9.53 -1.95 1.34
CA PHE A 74 -9.05 -1.51 2.66
C PHE A 74 -9.75 -2.29 3.76
N GLN A 75 -8.94 -2.72 4.73
CA GLN A 75 -9.42 -3.46 5.88
C GLN A 75 -9.34 -2.63 7.15
#